data_ed2724c7a59d6675633acfbd65d2df90
#
_entry.id   ed2724c7a59d6675633acfbd65d2df90
#
_cell.length_a   1.000
_cell.length_b   1.000
_cell.length_c   1.000
_cell.angle_alpha   90.00
_cell.angle_beta   90.00
_cell.angle_gamma   90.00
#
_symmetry.space_group_name_H-M   'P 1'
#
loop_
_entity.id
_entity.type
_entity.pdbx_description
1 polymer ?
#
loop_
_entity_poly.entity_id
_entity_poly.type
_entity_poly.pdbx_seq_one_letter_code
_entity_poly.pdbx_strand_id
1 'polypeptide(L)'
;MTKKTAPHEMTLIQLFERFPDDDKARKHLEEIRWKSGIVCPHCSCNDLSKFSDIAANPEKKVRAGLRYCSACKKQFTCTVGTIFEDSHIPLRKWVIAWYLLCTSKKGISALQVQRMLDLGSYRTAWMMMHKIRFALKDPVFADKLSGIVEVDETYIGGKARGMGHAYKGNKSAVVSLVERGGRARSVVVPTVTGKNLKAILNEHVEKDTRIMTDTFQVYLKATKGFKSHETVNHHIKEYARGDVTTNGAEGYFSLLKRGVVGTFHHISKKHLPLYLAEFDHRFSNRKVTDGQRTFDSLAKMEGKRLKYRDS
;
A
#
# COMPACT_ATOMS: atom_id res chain seq x y z
N MET A 1 -17.86 31.23 4.00
CA MET A 1 -17.44 30.64 2.72
C MET A 1 -17.45 29.14 2.87
N THR A 2 -18.50 28.47 2.43
CA THR A 2 -18.60 26.99 2.39
C THR A 2 -17.66 26.50 1.32
N LYS A 3 -16.57 25.81 1.72
CA LYS A 3 -15.72 25.06 0.78
C LYS A 3 -16.65 24.08 0.05
N LYS A 4 -16.82 24.24 -1.26
CA LYS A 4 -17.45 23.23 -2.10
C LYS A 4 -16.61 21.96 -1.94
N THR A 5 -17.16 20.95 -1.27
CA THR A 5 -16.61 19.59 -1.26
C THR A 5 -16.52 19.10 -2.71
N ALA A 6 -15.41 18.54 -3.08
CA ALA A 6 -15.23 17.98 -4.43
C ALA A 6 -16.37 16.97 -4.71
N PRO A 7 -16.99 16.96 -5.91
CA PRO A 7 -18.21 16.20 -6.19
C PRO A 7 -18.09 14.68 -6.11
N HIS A 8 -16.94 14.15 -5.71
CA HIS A 8 -16.65 12.70 -5.60
C HIS A 8 -16.05 12.31 -4.24
N GLU A 9 -16.22 13.12 -3.22
CA GLU A 9 -15.76 12.79 -1.87
C GLU A 9 -16.76 11.85 -1.22
N MET A 10 -16.38 10.58 -1.05
CA MET A 10 -17.21 9.59 -0.37
C MET A 10 -17.05 9.72 1.14
N THR A 11 -18.14 10.00 1.83
CA THR A 11 -18.20 9.96 3.29
C THR A 11 -18.41 8.53 3.79
N LEU A 12 -18.18 8.31 5.10
CA LEU A 12 -18.45 7.01 5.72
C LEU A 12 -19.96 6.63 5.64
N ILE A 13 -20.83 7.62 5.72
CA ILE A 13 -22.29 7.41 5.59
C ILE A 13 -22.61 6.90 4.19
N GLN A 14 -22.14 7.59 3.15
CA GLN A 14 -22.31 7.18 1.76
C GLN A 14 -21.68 5.79 1.47
N LEU A 15 -20.58 5.46 2.15
CA LEU A 15 -20.00 4.12 2.05
C LEU A 15 -20.95 3.05 2.59
N PHE A 16 -21.60 3.30 3.73
CA PHE A 16 -22.57 2.36 4.31
C PHE A 16 -23.84 2.24 3.46
N GLU A 17 -24.30 3.32 2.88
CA GLU A 17 -25.44 3.33 1.93
C GLU A 17 -25.10 2.55 0.65
N ARG A 18 -23.87 2.70 0.13
CA ARG A 18 -23.40 1.98 -1.06
C ARG A 18 -23.23 0.48 -0.81
N PHE A 19 -22.81 0.11 0.40
CA PHE A 19 -22.58 -1.28 0.82
C PHE A 19 -23.41 -1.62 2.06
N PRO A 20 -24.75 -1.70 1.94
CA PRO A 20 -25.62 -2.01 3.07
C PRO A 20 -25.44 -3.44 3.57
N ASP A 21 -25.03 -4.35 2.68
CA ASP A 21 -24.88 -5.77 2.94
C ASP A 21 -23.66 -6.39 2.24
N ASP A 22 -23.44 -7.67 2.46
CA ASP A 22 -22.34 -8.43 1.89
C ASP A 22 -22.51 -8.72 0.40
N ASP A 23 -23.73 -8.81 -0.08
CA ASP A 23 -24.04 -9.08 -1.50
C ASP A 23 -23.68 -7.90 -2.38
N LYS A 24 -23.97 -6.67 -1.95
CA LYS A 24 -23.56 -5.46 -2.64
C LYS A 24 -22.05 -5.31 -2.67
N ALA A 25 -21.36 -5.62 -1.57
CA ALA A 25 -19.90 -5.62 -1.52
C ALA A 25 -19.30 -6.67 -2.47
N ARG A 26 -19.86 -7.89 -2.51
CA ARG A 26 -19.46 -8.97 -3.41
C ARG A 26 -19.63 -8.57 -4.88
N LYS A 27 -20.80 -8.07 -5.27
CA LYS A 27 -21.06 -7.61 -6.65
C LYS A 27 -20.08 -6.55 -7.09
N HIS A 28 -19.80 -5.59 -6.24
CA HIS A 28 -18.80 -4.55 -6.54
C HIS A 28 -17.39 -5.11 -6.74
N LEU A 29 -16.98 -6.08 -5.92
CA LEU A 29 -15.68 -6.75 -6.10
C LEU A 29 -15.64 -7.59 -7.37
N GLU A 30 -16.75 -8.21 -7.76
CA GLU A 30 -16.89 -8.91 -9.05
C GLU A 30 -16.74 -7.95 -10.24
N GLU A 31 -17.39 -6.78 -10.18
CA GLU A 31 -17.29 -5.73 -11.21
C GLU A 31 -15.86 -5.21 -11.37
N ILE A 32 -15.15 -4.99 -10.26
CA ILE A 32 -13.75 -4.57 -10.29
C ILE A 32 -12.86 -5.65 -10.89
N ARG A 33 -13.04 -6.89 -10.44
CA ARG A 33 -12.18 -8.01 -10.81
C ARG A 33 -12.39 -8.45 -12.26
N TRP A 34 -13.63 -8.49 -12.68
CA TRP A 34 -14.03 -9.02 -13.98
C TRP A 34 -14.51 -7.95 -14.93
N LYS A 35 -13.87 -6.79 -14.89
CA LYS A 35 -14.19 -5.62 -15.72
C LYS A 35 -14.17 -5.95 -17.22
N SER A 36 -13.30 -6.86 -17.63
CA SER A 36 -13.15 -7.32 -19.03
C SER A 36 -13.76 -8.70 -19.27
N GLY A 37 -14.62 -9.18 -18.38
CA GLY A 37 -15.23 -10.51 -18.43
C GLY A 37 -14.70 -11.46 -17.36
N ILE A 38 -15.48 -12.49 -17.06
CA ILE A 38 -15.15 -13.47 -16.03
C ILE A 38 -13.99 -14.34 -16.50
N VAL A 39 -13.01 -14.53 -15.64
CA VAL A 39 -11.86 -15.42 -15.86
C VAL A 39 -11.79 -16.42 -14.70
N CYS A 40 -11.66 -17.70 -15.02
CA CYS A 40 -11.49 -18.73 -14.00
C CYS A 40 -10.13 -18.57 -13.30
N PRO A 41 -10.08 -18.41 -11.96
CA PRO A 41 -8.82 -18.24 -11.25
C PRO A 41 -7.96 -19.51 -11.16
N HIS A 42 -8.50 -20.66 -11.58
CA HIS A 42 -7.78 -21.94 -11.53
C HIS A 42 -7.11 -22.32 -12.86
N CYS A 43 -7.76 -22.01 -13.99
CA CYS A 43 -7.27 -22.43 -15.33
C CYS A 43 -7.19 -21.30 -16.34
N SER A 44 -7.50 -20.06 -15.92
CA SER A 44 -7.51 -18.87 -16.78
C SER A 44 -8.47 -18.95 -17.99
N CYS A 45 -9.42 -19.89 -17.98
CA CYS A 45 -10.47 -19.92 -19.00
C CYS A 45 -11.29 -18.63 -18.92
N ASN A 46 -11.60 -18.04 -20.06
CA ASN A 46 -12.42 -16.83 -20.21
C ASN A 46 -13.65 -17.04 -21.12
N ASP A 47 -13.90 -18.28 -21.53
CA ASP A 47 -15.08 -18.65 -22.30
C ASP A 47 -16.32 -18.70 -21.38
N LEU A 48 -17.23 -17.75 -21.57
CA LEU A 48 -18.44 -17.62 -20.75
C LEU A 48 -19.34 -18.85 -20.83
N SER A 49 -19.34 -19.62 -21.93
CA SER A 49 -20.11 -20.85 -22.08
C SER A 49 -19.66 -21.96 -21.14
N LYS A 50 -18.46 -21.85 -20.59
CA LYS A 50 -17.89 -22.81 -19.62
C LYS A 50 -18.24 -22.51 -18.17
N PHE A 51 -18.93 -21.41 -17.90
CA PHE A 51 -19.29 -21.03 -16.55
C PHE A 51 -20.76 -21.21 -16.28
N SER A 52 -21.08 -21.75 -15.13
CA SER A 52 -22.44 -21.81 -14.59
C SER A 52 -22.48 -21.24 -13.19
N ASP A 53 -23.51 -20.44 -12.89
CA ASP A 53 -23.77 -19.93 -11.56
C ASP A 53 -24.42 -21.00 -10.72
N ILE A 54 -23.97 -21.15 -9.47
CA ILE A 54 -24.56 -22.06 -8.50
C ILE A 54 -25.44 -21.22 -7.57
N ALA A 55 -26.75 -21.53 -7.55
CA ALA A 55 -27.70 -20.81 -6.71
C ALA A 55 -27.32 -20.94 -5.22
N ALA A 56 -27.35 -19.81 -4.51
CA ALA A 56 -27.12 -19.80 -3.08
C ALA A 56 -28.19 -20.63 -2.35
N ASN A 57 -27.77 -21.44 -1.42
CA ASN A 57 -28.68 -22.23 -0.59
C ASN A 57 -28.15 -22.27 0.86
N PRO A 58 -28.71 -21.45 1.77
CA PRO A 58 -28.24 -21.39 3.16
C PRO A 58 -28.38 -22.76 3.89
N GLU A 59 -29.41 -23.54 3.62
CA GLU A 59 -29.62 -24.84 4.25
C GLU A 59 -28.53 -25.85 3.89
N LYS A 60 -28.05 -25.79 2.62
CA LYS A 60 -26.95 -26.61 2.13
C LYS A 60 -25.58 -25.91 2.27
N LYS A 61 -25.51 -24.78 2.97
CA LYS A 61 -24.31 -23.96 3.16
C LYS A 61 -23.66 -23.53 1.83
N VAL A 62 -24.44 -23.37 0.77
CA VAL A 62 -23.99 -22.86 -0.52
C VAL A 62 -23.99 -21.34 -0.47
N ARG A 63 -22.80 -20.73 -0.55
CA ARG A 63 -22.62 -19.27 -0.49
C ARG A 63 -23.02 -18.58 -1.80
N ALA A 64 -23.45 -17.33 -1.72
CA ALA A 64 -23.73 -16.51 -2.89
C ALA A 64 -22.47 -16.24 -3.73
N GLY A 65 -22.64 -16.12 -5.05
CA GLY A 65 -21.54 -15.84 -6.00
C GLY A 65 -20.62 -17.03 -6.27
N LEU A 66 -21.07 -18.25 -5.94
CA LEU A 66 -20.34 -19.47 -6.30
C LEU A 66 -20.59 -19.80 -7.77
N ARG A 67 -19.52 -20.08 -8.50
CA ARG A 67 -19.51 -20.44 -9.91
C ARG A 67 -18.78 -21.75 -10.15
N TYR A 68 -19.18 -22.45 -11.18
CA TYR A 68 -18.51 -23.67 -11.64
C TYR A 68 -17.87 -23.44 -13.01
N CYS A 69 -16.64 -23.88 -13.18
CA CYS A 69 -15.93 -23.89 -14.45
C CYS A 69 -15.90 -25.32 -15.00
N SER A 70 -16.59 -25.58 -16.12
CA SER A 70 -16.61 -26.88 -16.77
C SER A 70 -15.29 -27.27 -17.43
N ALA A 71 -14.45 -26.28 -17.80
CA ALA A 71 -13.14 -26.53 -18.38
C ALA A 71 -12.16 -27.19 -17.41
N CYS A 72 -12.13 -26.77 -16.14
CA CYS A 72 -11.25 -27.37 -15.12
C CYS A 72 -11.99 -28.12 -14.02
N LYS A 73 -13.31 -28.17 -14.07
CA LYS A 73 -14.20 -28.88 -13.11
C LYS A 73 -14.07 -28.37 -11.68
N LYS A 74 -13.74 -27.08 -11.49
CA LYS A 74 -13.57 -26.45 -10.17
C LYS A 74 -14.61 -25.36 -9.94
N GLN A 75 -14.97 -25.21 -8.67
CA GLN A 75 -15.80 -24.09 -8.22
C GLN A 75 -14.92 -22.91 -7.81
N PHE A 76 -15.43 -21.69 -7.98
CA PHE A 76 -14.74 -20.48 -7.59
C PHE A 76 -15.72 -19.35 -7.26
N THR A 77 -15.22 -18.35 -6.56
CA THR A 77 -15.89 -17.08 -6.29
C THR A 77 -14.93 -15.94 -6.63
N CYS A 78 -15.41 -14.71 -6.53
CA CYS A 78 -14.57 -13.53 -6.71
C CYS A 78 -13.43 -13.39 -5.67
N THR A 79 -13.42 -14.20 -4.62
CA THR A 79 -12.37 -14.16 -3.59
C THR A 79 -11.19 -15.09 -3.88
N VAL A 80 -11.37 -16.13 -4.69
CA VAL A 80 -10.32 -17.11 -5.00
C VAL A 80 -9.20 -16.44 -5.80
N GLY A 81 -7.94 -16.63 -5.41
CA GLY A 81 -6.78 -15.96 -6.01
C GLY A 81 -6.61 -14.50 -5.61
N THR A 82 -7.27 -14.05 -4.54
CA THR A 82 -7.14 -12.69 -4.00
C THR A 82 -6.71 -12.73 -2.53
N ILE A 83 -6.47 -11.55 -1.95
CA ILE A 83 -6.18 -11.43 -0.51
C ILE A 83 -7.36 -11.87 0.37
N PHE A 84 -8.58 -11.97 -0.18
CA PHE A 84 -9.79 -12.39 0.52
C PHE A 84 -9.96 -13.90 0.58
N GLU A 85 -9.14 -14.65 -0.17
CA GLU A 85 -9.21 -16.12 -0.19
C GLU A 85 -9.07 -16.69 1.22
N ASP A 86 -9.86 -17.73 1.50
CA ASP A 86 -9.96 -18.41 2.80
C ASP A 86 -10.39 -17.48 3.97
N SER A 87 -11.00 -16.34 3.69
CA SER A 87 -11.52 -15.45 4.71
C SER A 87 -12.97 -15.78 5.03
N HIS A 88 -13.29 -15.92 6.32
CA HIS A 88 -14.67 -16.04 6.83
C HIS A 88 -15.25 -14.66 7.20
N ILE A 89 -14.49 -13.58 7.04
CA ILE A 89 -14.96 -12.22 7.32
C ILE A 89 -15.84 -11.76 6.17
N PRO A 90 -17.03 -11.19 6.44
CA PRO A 90 -17.89 -10.61 5.42
C PRO A 90 -17.16 -9.61 4.52
N LEU A 91 -17.42 -9.65 3.22
CA LEU A 91 -16.76 -8.78 2.22
C LEU A 91 -17.06 -7.29 2.48
N ARG A 92 -18.24 -6.98 3.01
CA ARG A 92 -18.57 -5.63 3.46
C ARG A 92 -17.56 -5.11 4.49
N LYS A 93 -17.19 -5.92 5.50
CA LYS A 93 -16.19 -5.52 6.51
C LYS A 93 -14.82 -5.30 5.88
N TRP A 94 -14.46 -6.05 4.83
CA TRP A 94 -13.22 -5.84 4.07
C TRP A 94 -13.20 -4.51 3.33
N VAL A 95 -14.28 -4.15 2.63
CA VAL A 95 -14.40 -2.88 1.90
C VAL A 95 -14.32 -1.70 2.88
N ILE A 96 -14.99 -1.80 4.02
CA ILE A 96 -14.95 -0.76 5.06
C ILE A 96 -13.55 -0.64 5.66
N ALA A 97 -12.87 -1.76 5.99
CA ALA A 97 -11.49 -1.75 6.49
C ALA A 97 -10.53 -1.10 5.49
N TRP A 98 -10.70 -1.39 4.20
CA TRP A 98 -9.90 -0.80 3.13
C TRP A 98 -10.11 0.71 3.04
N TYR A 99 -11.36 1.16 3.07
CA TYR A 99 -11.70 2.58 3.12
C TYR A 99 -11.07 3.26 4.34
N LEU A 100 -11.23 2.71 5.54
CA LEU A 100 -10.64 3.25 6.77
C LEU A 100 -9.11 3.38 6.68
N LEU A 101 -8.43 2.40 6.06
CA LEU A 101 -6.98 2.47 5.84
C LEU A 101 -6.63 3.61 4.87
N CYS A 102 -7.36 3.76 3.77
CA CYS A 102 -7.09 4.77 2.75
C CYS A 102 -7.37 6.20 3.23
N THR A 103 -8.39 6.40 4.07
CA THR A 103 -8.81 7.72 4.58
C THR A 103 -7.99 8.21 5.76
N SER A 104 -7.40 7.30 6.54
CA SER A 104 -6.67 7.64 7.77
C SER A 104 -5.30 8.22 7.47
N LYS A 105 -5.14 9.55 7.49
CA LYS A 105 -3.89 10.27 7.11
C LYS A 105 -2.62 9.76 7.81
N LYS A 106 -2.71 9.35 9.07
CA LYS A 106 -1.57 8.85 9.87
C LYS A 106 -1.58 7.32 10.04
N GLY A 107 -2.48 6.62 9.33
CA GLY A 107 -2.76 5.20 9.53
C GLY A 107 -3.82 4.96 10.59
N ILE A 108 -4.27 3.71 10.68
CA ILE A 108 -5.25 3.25 11.66
C ILE A 108 -4.73 1.98 12.34
N SER A 109 -4.87 1.88 13.66
CA SER A 109 -4.42 0.70 14.39
C SER A 109 -5.35 -0.50 14.19
N ALA A 110 -4.80 -1.71 14.24
CA ALA A 110 -5.61 -2.93 14.13
C ALA A 110 -6.63 -3.04 15.28
N LEU A 111 -6.30 -2.54 16.48
CA LEU A 111 -7.24 -2.52 17.61
C LEU A 111 -8.43 -1.60 17.34
N GLN A 112 -8.20 -0.44 16.72
CA GLN A 112 -9.28 0.46 16.33
C GLN A 112 -10.17 -0.18 15.26
N VAL A 113 -9.59 -0.81 14.25
CA VAL A 113 -10.35 -1.54 13.21
C VAL A 113 -11.14 -2.70 13.82
N GLN A 114 -10.56 -3.45 14.77
CA GLN A 114 -11.27 -4.50 15.50
C GLN A 114 -12.56 -3.97 16.13
N ARG A 115 -12.48 -2.87 16.87
CA ARG A 115 -13.61 -2.25 17.57
C ARG A 115 -14.65 -1.66 16.60
N MET A 116 -14.20 -0.95 15.57
CA MET A 116 -15.10 -0.31 14.60
C MET A 116 -15.88 -1.30 13.74
N LEU A 117 -15.29 -2.47 13.46
CA LEU A 117 -15.89 -3.49 12.60
C LEU A 117 -16.44 -4.69 13.39
N ASP A 118 -16.40 -4.62 14.70
CA ASP A 118 -16.81 -5.73 15.58
C ASP A 118 -16.19 -7.07 15.11
N LEU A 119 -14.85 -7.11 15.09
CA LEU A 119 -14.12 -8.33 14.76
C LEU A 119 -13.79 -9.10 16.03
N GLY A 120 -14.08 -10.40 16.05
CA GLY A 120 -13.99 -11.25 17.22
C GLY A 120 -12.60 -11.34 17.88
N SER A 121 -11.51 -10.93 17.20
CA SER A 121 -10.19 -10.91 17.80
C SER A 121 -9.28 -9.82 17.20
N TYR A 122 -8.33 -9.35 18.00
CA TYR A 122 -7.24 -8.48 17.54
C TYR A 122 -6.43 -9.12 16.41
N ARG A 123 -6.15 -10.42 16.53
CA ARG A 123 -5.40 -11.18 15.51
C ARG A 123 -6.08 -11.14 14.15
N THR A 124 -7.40 -11.25 14.13
CA THR A 124 -8.21 -11.15 12.89
C THR A 124 -8.07 -9.77 12.25
N ALA A 125 -8.24 -8.71 13.04
CA ALA A 125 -8.07 -7.33 12.55
C ALA A 125 -6.64 -7.06 12.09
N TRP A 126 -5.65 -7.51 12.84
CA TRP A 126 -4.24 -7.36 12.51
C TRP A 126 -3.90 -8.04 11.17
N MET A 127 -4.36 -9.29 10.98
CA MET A 127 -4.13 -10.01 9.72
C MET A 127 -4.87 -9.38 8.55
N MET A 128 -6.11 -8.92 8.75
CA MET A 128 -6.87 -8.17 7.75
C MET A 128 -6.09 -6.94 7.28
N MET A 129 -5.59 -6.12 8.20
CA MET A 129 -4.82 -4.93 7.87
C MET A 129 -3.50 -5.27 7.15
N HIS A 130 -2.84 -6.37 7.52
CA HIS A 130 -1.63 -6.84 6.85
C HIS A 130 -1.92 -7.34 5.43
N LYS A 131 -3.01 -8.04 5.20
CA LYS A 131 -3.45 -8.44 3.86
C LYS A 131 -3.75 -7.23 2.97
N ILE A 132 -4.40 -6.19 3.50
CA ILE A 132 -4.65 -4.94 2.75
C ILE A 132 -3.31 -4.25 2.42
N ARG A 133 -2.40 -4.07 3.38
CA ARG A 133 -1.06 -3.51 3.14
C ARG A 133 -0.29 -4.29 2.09
N PHE A 134 -0.37 -5.61 2.14
CA PHE A 134 0.26 -6.48 1.14
C PHE A 134 -0.33 -6.27 -0.25
N ALA A 135 -1.65 -6.09 -0.36
CA ALA A 135 -2.30 -5.76 -1.62
C ALA A 135 -1.84 -4.40 -2.18
N LEU A 136 -1.61 -3.42 -1.31
CA LEU A 136 -1.15 -2.08 -1.71
C LEU A 136 0.31 -2.04 -2.19
N LYS A 137 1.11 -3.07 -1.90
CA LYS A 137 2.49 -3.14 -2.37
C LYS A 137 2.51 -3.13 -3.91
N ASP A 138 3.28 -2.23 -4.48
CA ASP A 138 3.44 -2.17 -5.93
C ASP A 138 4.01 -3.48 -6.48
N PRO A 139 3.59 -3.90 -7.68
CA PRO A 139 4.19 -5.05 -8.35
C PRO A 139 5.67 -4.80 -8.63
N VAL A 140 6.44 -5.88 -8.74
CA VAL A 140 7.90 -5.82 -9.03
C VAL A 140 8.19 -5.07 -10.33
N PHE A 141 7.26 -5.12 -11.30
CA PHE A 141 7.38 -4.48 -12.62
C PHE A 141 6.59 -3.16 -12.71
N ALA A 142 6.35 -2.47 -11.59
CA ALA A 142 5.73 -1.16 -11.63
C ALA A 142 6.63 -0.16 -12.41
N ASP A 143 6.00 0.76 -13.15
CA ASP A 143 6.70 1.81 -13.88
C ASP A 143 7.67 2.55 -12.97
N LYS A 144 8.88 2.80 -13.46
CA LYS A 144 9.90 3.53 -12.73
C LYS A 144 9.48 4.98 -12.48
N LEU A 145 10.08 5.57 -11.47
CA LEU A 145 9.93 6.99 -11.17
C LEU A 145 10.74 7.81 -12.18
N SER A 146 10.26 8.99 -12.56
CA SER A 146 10.85 9.81 -13.61
C SER A 146 10.83 11.30 -13.29
N GLY A 147 11.41 12.12 -14.18
CA GLY A 147 11.42 13.58 -14.06
C GLY A 147 12.39 14.07 -13.00
N ILE A 148 11.92 14.46 -11.84
CA ILE A 148 12.70 14.87 -10.67
C ILE A 148 12.38 13.94 -9.52
N VAL A 149 13.39 13.25 -9.00
CA VAL A 149 13.25 12.32 -7.88
C VAL A 149 14.15 12.76 -6.73
N GLU A 150 13.51 13.04 -5.61
CA GLU A 150 14.17 13.32 -4.34
C GLU A 150 14.46 12.00 -3.62
N VAL A 151 15.69 11.83 -3.15
CA VAL A 151 16.15 10.61 -2.48
C VAL A 151 16.71 10.96 -1.13
N ASP A 152 16.22 10.31 -0.11
CA ASP A 152 16.68 10.52 1.26
C ASP A 152 16.51 9.24 2.07
N GLU A 153 17.19 9.12 3.20
CA GLU A 153 17.07 7.97 4.08
C GLU A 153 16.65 8.35 5.48
N THR A 154 15.98 7.41 6.14
CA THR A 154 15.62 7.54 7.54
C THR A 154 15.75 6.21 8.28
N TYR A 155 15.73 6.27 9.61
CA TYR A 155 15.84 5.12 10.49
C TYR A 155 14.56 4.95 11.32
N ILE A 156 13.90 3.81 11.16
CA ILE A 156 12.67 3.45 11.85
C ILE A 156 12.95 2.36 12.89
N GLY A 157 12.54 2.58 14.13
CA GLY A 157 12.69 1.65 15.25
C GLY A 157 12.85 2.37 16.59
N GLY A 158 12.80 1.59 17.67
CA GLY A 158 12.89 2.11 19.04
C GLY A 158 14.29 2.56 19.42
N LYS A 159 14.38 3.31 20.55
CA LYS A 159 15.65 3.62 21.23
C LYS A 159 16.11 2.39 22.00
N ALA A 160 17.39 2.08 21.99
CA ALA A 160 17.99 1.11 22.90
C ALA A 160 18.27 1.80 24.25
N ARG A 161 17.83 1.19 25.35
CA ARG A 161 18.13 1.70 26.69
C ARG A 161 19.65 1.62 26.95
N GLY A 162 20.22 2.65 27.58
CA GLY A 162 21.64 2.70 27.93
C GLY A 162 22.61 2.93 26.78
N MET A 163 22.12 3.04 25.54
CA MET A 163 22.93 3.32 24.36
C MET A 163 22.73 4.77 23.90
N GLY A 164 23.81 5.44 23.56
CA GLY A 164 23.77 6.82 23.05
C GLY A 164 22.94 6.97 21.77
N HIS A 165 22.66 8.20 21.37
CA HIS A 165 21.88 8.53 20.17
C HIS A 165 22.44 7.95 18.86
N ALA A 166 23.75 7.69 18.81
CA ALA A 166 24.42 7.12 17.64
C ALA A 166 24.12 5.63 17.42
N TYR A 167 23.60 4.90 18.44
CA TYR A 167 23.31 3.48 18.32
C TYR A 167 22.09 3.22 17.42
N LYS A 168 22.31 2.56 16.28
CA LYS A 168 21.28 2.26 15.29
C LYS A 168 20.85 0.78 15.25
N GLY A 169 21.39 -0.07 16.14
CA GLY A 169 21.18 -1.54 16.07
C GLY A 169 19.72 -2.00 16.13
N ASN A 170 18.83 -1.26 16.80
CA ASN A 170 17.40 -1.54 16.86
C ASN A 170 16.59 -0.88 15.75
N LYS A 171 17.23 -0.13 14.85
CA LYS A 171 16.55 0.60 13.78
C LYS A 171 16.74 -0.08 12.45
N SER A 172 15.76 0.05 11.58
CA SER A 172 15.84 -0.33 10.17
C SER A 172 16.07 0.91 9.33
N ALA A 173 17.05 0.88 8.45
CA ALA A 173 17.26 1.92 7.48
C ALA A 173 16.20 1.82 6.36
N VAL A 174 15.59 2.94 6.03
CA VAL A 174 14.58 3.08 4.96
C VAL A 174 15.07 4.15 4.00
N VAL A 175 15.21 3.79 2.74
CA VAL A 175 15.47 4.72 1.64
C VAL A 175 14.14 5.03 0.96
N SER A 176 13.82 6.29 0.77
CA SER A 176 12.62 6.73 0.06
C SER A 176 12.99 7.51 -1.19
N LEU A 177 12.32 7.16 -2.27
CA LEU A 177 12.39 7.79 -3.57
C LEU A 177 11.07 8.53 -3.78
N VAL A 178 11.10 9.84 -3.89
CA VAL A 178 9.91 10.68 -4.01
C VAL A 178 9.95 11.47 -5.31
N GLU A 179 9.11 11.08 -6.25
CA GLU A 179 8.89 11.78 -7.51
C GLU A 179 8.17 13.10 -7.22
N ARG A 180 8.73 14.20 -7.71
CA ARG A 180 8.19 15.55 -7.43
C ARG A 180 6.78 15.71 -7.99
N GLY A 181 5.85 15.99 -7.10
CA GLY A 181 4.42 16.07 -7.45
C GLY A 181 3.73 14.73 -7.74
N GLY A 182 4.46 13.62 -7.72
CA GLY A 182 4.04 12.27 -8.08
C GLY A 182 4.10 11.28 -6.94
N ARG A 183 4.67 10.13 -7.24
CA ARG A 183 4.67 8.91 -6.42
C ARG A 183 5.81 8.89 -5.41
N ALA A 184 5.64 8.08 -4.36
CA ALA A 184 6.70 7.70 -3.44
C ALA A 184 6.91 6.18 -3.48
N ARG A 185 8.15 5.76 -3.28
CA ARG A 185 8.54 4.36 -3.16
C ARG A 185 9.62 4.20 -2.11
N SER A 186 9.38 3.34 -1.14
CA SER A 186 10.27 3.18 0.01
C SER A 186 10.76 1.74 0.13
N VAL A 187 12.05 1.60 0.41
CA VAL A 187 12.71 0.31 0.49
C VAL A 187 13.47 0.20 1.81
N VAL A 188 13.28 -0.93 2.51
CA VAL A 188 14.09 -1.28 3.70
C VAL A 188 15.43 -1.81 3.22
N VAL A 189 16.51 -1.25 3.73
CA VAL A 189 17.87 -1.67 3.39
C VAL A 189 18.62 -2.17 4.63
N PRO A 190 19.50 -3.18 4.48
CA PRO A 190 20.33 -3.62 5.60
C PRO A 190 21.25 -2.49 6.08
N THR A 191 21.89 -1.81 5.14
CA THR A 191 22.81 -0.69 5.37
C THR A 191 22.71 0.33 4.23
N VAL A 192 22.89 1.61 4.54
CA VAL A 192 22.93 2.68 3.55
C VAL A 192 24.35 2.76 2.99
N THR A 193 24.56 2.12 1.84
CA THR A 193 25.84 2.11 1.12
C THR A 193 25.63 2.52 -0.33
N GLY A 194 26.67 3.05 -0.98
CA GLY A 194 26.58 3.43 -2.40
C GLY A 194 26.17 2.25 -3.31
N LYS A 195 26.55 1.00 -2.97
CA LYS A 195 26.14 -0.20 -3.70
C LYS A 195 24.63 -0.46 -3.58
N ASN A 196 24.11 -0.42 -2.36
CA ASN A 196 22.67 -0.66 -2.12
C ASN A 196 21.82 0.47 -2.73
N LEU A 197 22.24 1.73 -2.57
CA LEU A 197 21.55 2.86 -3.16
C LEU A 197 21.55 2.79 -4.70
N LYS A 198 22.69 2.44 -5.32
CA LYS A 198 22.77 2.28 -6.78
C LYS A 198 21.83 1.18 -7.29
N ALA A 199 21.74 0.05 -6.57
CA ALA A 199 20.81 -1.03 -6.92
C ALA A 199 19.35 -0.55 -6.89
N ILE A 200 18.94 0.14 -5.80
CA ILE A 200 17.58 0.69 -5.64
C ILE A 200 17.28 1.73 -6.73
N LEU A 201 18.19 2.66 -6.98
CA LEU A 201 17.99 3.67 -8.01
C LEU A 201 17.84 3.04 -9.41
N ASN A 202 18.68 2.06 -9.75
CA ASN A 202 18.58 1.36 -11.03
C ASN A 202 17.27 0.57 -11.19
N GLU A 203 16.76 0.00 -10.10
CA GLU A 203 15.52 -0.77 -10.10
C GLU A 203 14.30 0.14 -10.24
N HIS A 204 14.30 1.29 -9.57
CA HIS A 204 13.09 2.06 -9.35
C HIS A 204 13.01 3.41 -10.08
N VAL A 205 14.12 3.89 -10.68
CA VAL A 205 14.18 5.20 -11.30
C VAL A 205 14.68 5.12 -12.74
N GLU A 206 14.05 5.89 -13.63
CA GLU A 206 14.46 6.02 -15.03
C GLU A 206 15.79 6.78 -15.14
N LYS A 207 16.62 6.42 -16.15
CA LYS A 207 17.96 7.01 -16.34
C LYS A 207 17.92 8.49 -16.71
N ASP A 208 16.87 8.93 -17.42
CA ASP A 208 16.67 10.34 -17.78
C ASP A 208 16.04 11.17 -16.64
N THR A 209 16.36 10.84 -15.40
CA THR A 209 15.83 11.49 -14.21
C THR A 209 16.88 12.38 -13.55
N ARG A 210 16.45 13.55 -13.09
CA ARG A 210 17.23 14.43 -12.20
C ARG A 210 17.08 13.90 -10.77
N ILE A 211 18.21 13.54 -10.16
CA ILE A 211 18.23 13.06 -8.76
C ILE A 211 18.60 14.22 -7.84
N MET A 212 17.82 14.40 -6.78
CA MET A 212 18.10 15.38 -5.73
C MET A 212 18.29 14.67 -4.39
N THR A 213 19.36 14.98 -3.67
CA THR A 213 19.71 14.38 -2.38
C THR A 213 20.23 15.44 -1.41
N ASP A 214 20.50 15.03 -0.18
CA ASP A 214 21.42 15.78 0.67
C ASP A 214 22.89 15.59 0.23
N THR A 215 23.82 16.20 0.97
CA THR A 215 25.27 16.14 0.70
C THR A 215 25.93 14.83 1.14
N PHE A 216 25.20 13.80 1.53
CA PHE A 216 25.79 12.55 1.99
C PHE A 216 26.59 11.86 0.86
N GLN A 217 27.91 11.68 1.08
CA GLN A 217 28.86 11.26 0.04
C GLN A 217 28.53 9.93 -0.67
N VAL A 218 27.76 9.05 -0.04
CA VAL A 218 27.38 7.76 -0.64
C VAL A 218 26.53 7.93 -1.90
N TYR A 219 25.82 9.05 -2.04
CA TYR A 219 25.00 9.36 -3.21
C TYR A 219 25.85 9.66 -4.46
N LEU A 220 27.04 10.23 -4.32
CA LEU A 220 27.92 10.60 -5.45
C LEU A 220 28.25 9.42 -6.38
N LYS A 221 28.43 8.22 -5.79
CA LYS A 221 28.70 6.99 -6.58
C LYS A 221 27.41 6.31 -7.03
N ALA A 222 26.34 6.43 -6.24
CA ALA A 222 25.07 5.75 -6.51
C ALA A 222 24.33 6.40 -7.70
N THR A 223 24.44 7.71 -7.88
CA THR A 223 23.71 8.48 -8.90
C THR A 223 24.42 8.55 -10.26
N LYS A 224 25.65 8.00 -10.37
CA LYS A 224 26.36 7.95 -11.66
C LYS A 224 25.56 7.22 -12.72
N GLY A 225 25.34 7.87 -13.87
CA GLY A 225 24.58 7.35 -15.00
C GLY A 225 23.10 7.74 -15.02
N PHE A 226 22.68 8.67 -14.16
CA PHE A 226 21.43 9.40 -14.28
C PHE A 226 21.66 10.75 -14.98
N LYS A 227 20.58 11.42 -15.41
CA LYS A 227 20.64 12.69 -16.16
C LYS A 227 21.42 13.77 -15.42
N SER A 228 21.11 14.00 -14.14
CA SER A 228 21.87 14.87 -13.25
C SER A 228 21.73 14.44 -11.80
N HIS A 229 22.67 14.87 -10.97
CA HIS A 229 22.62 14.76 -9.52
C HIS A 229 22.93 16.11 -8.90
N GLU A 230 22.00 16.59 -8.11
CA GLU A 230 22.08 17.88 -7.44
C GLU A 230 21.82 17.70 -5.94
N THR A 231 22.51 18.50 -5.12
CA THR A 231 22.48 18.33 -3.67
C THR A 231 22.10 19.61 -2.96
N VAL A 232 21.46 19.50 -1.80
CA VAL A 232 21.27 20.57 -0.83
C VAL A 232 22.06 20.28 0.44
N ASN A 233 22.60 21.33 1.07
CA ASN A 233 23.45 21.17 2.25
C ASN A 233 22.75 21.64 3.54
N HIS A 234 22.11 20.73 4.22
CA HIS A 234 21.42 21.00 5.49
C HIS A 234 22.37 21.43 6.64
N HIS A 235 23.67 21.09 6.58
CA HIS A 235 24.64 21.50 7.60
C HIS A 235 24.83 23.01 7.66
N ILE A 236 24.73 23.69 6.50
CA ILE A 236 24.78 25.15 6.40
C ILE A 236 23.37 25.79 6.34
N LYS A 237 22.33 25.04 6.72
CA LYS A 237 20.93 25.46 6.68
C LYS A 237 20.42 25.80 5.26
N GLU A 238 21.04 25.25 4.22
CA GLU A 238 20.52 25.32 2.87
C GLU A 238 19.46 24.24 2.67
N TYR A 239 18.19 24.60 2.73
CA TYR A 239 17.04 23.69 2.53
C TYR A 239 16.55 23.68 1.09
N ALA A 240 16.89 24.70 0.31
CA ALA A 240 16.57 24.82 -1.10
C ALA A 240 17.56 25.76 -1.80
N ARG A 241 17.89 25.45 -3.05
CA ARG A 241 18.66 26.30 -3.95
C ARG A 241 17.98 26.31 -5.32
N GLY A 242 17.22 27.37 -5.60
CA GLY A 242 16.33 27.40 -6.75
C GLY A 242 15.28 26.31 -6.65
N ASP A 243 15.26 25.38 -7.62
CA ASP A 243 14.37 24.22 -7.61
C ASP A 243 15.00 22.96 -6.96
N VAL A 244 16.26 23.02 -6.53
CA VAL A 244 16.93 21.89 -5.87
C VAL A 244 16.53 21.85 -4.41
N THR A 245 15.86 20.75 -3.99
CA THR A 245 15.37 20.56 -2.62
C THR A 245 15.05 19.09 -2.37
N THR A 246 15.03 18.65 -1.11
CA THR A 246 14.59 17.34 -0.63
C THR A 246 13.30 17.42 0.21
N ASN A 247 12.60 18.55 0.16
CA ASN A 247 11.41 18.81 0.98
C ASN A 247 10.28 17.77 0.77
N GLY A 248 10.17 17.19 -0.42
CA GLY A 248 9.19 16.13 -0.71
C GLY A 248 9.50 14.85 0.07
N ALA A 249 10.78 14.46 0.10
CA ALA A 249 11.23 13.29 0.87
C ALA A 249 11.11 13.54 2.39
N GLU A 250 11.48 14.74 2.87
CA GLU A 250 11.31 15.13 4.27
C GLU A 250 9.82 15.13 4.68
N GLY A 251 8.94 15.67 3.82
CA GLY A 251 7.49 15.68 4.02
C GLY A 251 6.92 14.25 4.11
N TYR A 252 7.40 13.35 3.26
CA TYR A 252 7.05 11.93 3.32
C TYR A 252 7.51 11.30 4.64
N PHE A 253 8.75 11.52 5.07
CA PHE A 253 9.25 10.99 6.35
C PHE A 253 8.53 11.56 7.56
N SER A 254 8.14 12.82 7.51
CA SER A 254 7.33 13.44 8.55
C SER A 254 5.98 12.72 8.70
N LEU A 255 5.34 12.36 7.59
CA LEU A 255 4.09 11.58 7.59
C LEU A 255 4.31 10.18 8.15
N LEU A 256 5.33 9.46 7.66
CA LEU A 256 5.69 8.11 8.11
C LEU A 256 5.99 8.09 9.63
N LYS A 257 6.87 8.96 10.10
CA LYS A 257 7.26 9.03 11.53
C LYS A 257 6.07 9.36 12.43
N ARG A 258 5.17 10.27 12.02
CA ARG A 258 3.94 10.57 12.77
C ARG A 258 3.02 9.36 12.88
N GLY A 259 2.91 8.54 11.82
CA GLY A 259 2.16 7.30 11.88
C GLY A 259 2.80 6.26 12.79
N VAL A 260 4.12 6.07 12.67
CA VAL A 260 4.86 5.12 13.51
C VAL A 260 4.74 5.48 14.99
N VAL A 261 4.99 6.74 15.36
CA VAL A 261 5.00 7.17 16.78
C VAL A 261 3.57 7.31 17.32
N GLY A 262 2.65 7.92 16.56
CA GLY A 262 1.33 8.30 17.06
C GLY A 262 0.24 7.24 16.90
N THR A 263 0.41 6.29 15.96
CA THR A 263 -0.65 5.30 15.65
C THR A 263 -0.21 3.88 15.95
N PHE A 264 0.99 3.49 15.51
CA PHE A 264 1.44 2.10 15.60
C PHE A 264 2.37 1.85 16.77
N HIS A 265 2.98 2.89 17.34
CA HIS A 265 3.96 2.90 18.43
C HIS A 265 5.22 2.07 18.15
N HIS A 266 5.06 0.87 17.61
CA HIS A 266 6.16 -0.02 17.22
C HIS A 266 5.81 -0.81 15.98
N ILE A 267 6.77 -0.88 15.05
CA ILE A 267 6.69 -1.72 13.85
C ILE A 267 7.93 -2.61 13.83
N SER A 268 7.73 -3.93 13.79
CA SER A 268 8.85 -4.87 13.69
C SER A 268 9.56 -4.76 12.33
N LYS A 269 10.84 -5.08 12.31
CA LYS A 269 11.64 -5.08 11.06
C LYS A 269 11.00 -5.94 9.97
N LYS A 270 10.45 -7.09 10.34
CA LYS A 270 9.78 -8.03 9.42
C LYS A 270 8.57 -7.39 8.73
N HIS A 271 7.77 -6.65 9.45
CA HIS A 271 6.53 -6.09 8.93
C HIS A 271 6.67 -4.68 8.34
N LEU A 272 7.82 -4.01 8.57
CA LEU A 272 8.04 -2.65 8.10
C LEU A 272 7.75 -2.46 6.60
N PRO A 273 8.13 -3.38 5.68
CA PRO A 273 7.80 -3.22 4.26
C PRO A 273 6.30 -3.13 3.95
N LEU A 274 5.44 -3.78 4.75
CA LEU A 274 3.98 -3.69 4.58
C LEU A 274 3.45 -2.31 4.99
N TYR A 275 4.00 -1.74 6.06
CA TYR A 275 3.62 -0.39 6.47
C TYR A 275 4.13 0.66 5.48
N LEU A 276 5.35 0.49 4.95
CA LEU A 276 5.85 1.38 3.89
C LEU A 276 4.92 1.38 2.68
N ALA A 277 4.45 0.21 2.22
CA ALA A 277 3.50 0.13 1.13
C ALA A 277 2.19 0.91 1.39
N GLU A 278 1.70 0.93 2.63
CA GLU A 278 0.55 1.76 3.04
C GLU A 278 0.88 3.25 2.91
N PHE A 279 2.05 3.70 3.40
CA PHE A 279 2.43 5.11 3.35
C PHE A 279 2.77 5.57 1.94
N ASP A 280 3.45 4.75 1.16
CA ASP A 280 3.76 5.00 -0.25
C ASP A 280 2.48 5.15 -1.06
N HIS A 281 1.51 4.23 -0.89
CA HIS A 281 0.21 4.31 -1.56
C HIS A 281 -0.54 5.58 -1.19
N ARG A 282 -0.58 5.93 0.10
CA ARG A 282 -1.27 7.13 0.60
C ARG A 282 -0.62 8.41 0.08
N PHE A 283 0.71 8.48 0.07
CA PHE A 283 1.43 9.65 -0.43
C PHE A 283 1.29 9.79 -1.95
N SER A 284 1.42 8.70 -2.68
CA SER A 284 1.28 8.68 -4.15
C SER A 284 -0.10 9.12 -4.61
N ASN A 285 -1.13 8.77 -3.84
CA ASN A 285 -2.53 9.10 -4.15
C ASN A 285 -3.08 10.26 -3.31
N ARG A 286 -2.23 11.17 -2.80
CA ARG A 286 -2.66 12.27 -1.92
C ARG A 286 -3.50 13.34 -2.61
N LYS A 287 -3.47 13.39 -3.95
CA LYS A 287 -4.20 14.37 -4.76
C LYS A 287 -5.60 13.91 -5.17
N VAL A 288 -5.92 12.62 -5.03
CA VAL A 288 -7.25 12.09 -5.31
C VAL A 288 -8.08 12.00 -4.05
N THR A 289 -9.40 11.94 -4.19
CA THR A 289 -10.33 11.83 -3.06
C THR A 289 -10.17 10.49 -2.33
N ASP A 290 -10.65 10.42 -1.10
CA ASP A 290 -10.56 9.22 -0.27
C ASP A 290 -11.33 8.05 -0.90
N GLY A 291 -12.51 8.31 -1.47
CA GLY A 291 -13.30 7.31 -2.19
C GLY A 291 -12.56 6.79 -3.42
N GLN A 292 -12.04 7.68 -4.26
CA GLN A 292 -11.29 7.30 -5.46
C GLN A 292 -10.06 6.47 -5.10
N ARG A 293 -9.27 6.92 -4.11
CA ARG A 293 -8.09 6.17 -3.61
C ARG A 293 -8.46 4.76 -3.15
N THR A 294 -9.59 4.62 -2.47
CA THR A 294 -10.08 3.33 -1.98
C THR A 294 -10.44 2.41 -3.14
N PHE A 295 -11.31 2.86 -4.05
CA PHE A 295 -11.84 2.00 -5.11
C PHE A 295 -10.80 1.66 -6.18
N ASP A 296 -9.93 2.59 -6.55
CA ASP A 296 -8.82 2.30 -7.48
C ASP A 296 -7.86 1.27 -6.90
N SER A 297 -7.64 1.31 -5.58
CA SER A 297 -6.73 0.37 -4.93
C SER A 297 -7.33 -1.01 -4.68
N LEU A 298 -8.65 -1.17 -4.65
CA LEU A 298 -9.28 -2.49 -4.52
C LEU A 298 -8.89 -3.44 -5.65
N ALA A 299 -8.66 -2.94 -6.87
CA ALA A 299 -8.18 -3.76 -7.99
C ALA A 299 -6.82 -4.45 -7.69
N LYS A 300 -6.03 -3.91 -6.77
CA LYS A 300 -4.75 -4.49 -6.33
C LYS A 300 -4.90 -5.77 -5.49
N MET A 301 -6.13 -6.20 -5.19
CA MET A 301 -6.41 -7.44 -4.45
C MET A 301 -6.05 -8.71 -5.22
N GLU A 302 -6.09 -8.66 -6.55
CA GLU A 302 -5.95 -9.81 -7.42
C GLU A 302 -4.52 -10.34 -7.51
N GLY A 303 -4.38 -11.65 -7.66
CA GLY A 303 -3.08 -12.33 -7.78
C GLY A 303 -2.24 -12.30 -6.50
N LYS A 304 -2.79 -11.84 -5.39
CA LYS A 304 -2.06 -11.69 -4.12
C LYS A 304 -2.66 -12.56 -3.03
N ARG A 305 -1.81 -13.28 -2.32
CA ARG A 305 -2.20 -14.11 -1.18
C ARG A 305 -1.18 -13.96 -0.07
N LEU A 306 -1.63 -13.64 1.14
CA LEU A 306 -0.81 -13.59 2.34
C LEU A 306 -1.42 -14.52 3.39
N LYS A 307 -0.66 -15.54 3.80
CA LYS A 307 -1.06 -16.45 4.89
C LYS A 307 -0.48 -15.96 6.21
N TYR A 308 -1.14 -16.33 7.31
CA TYR A 308 -0.71 -15.92 8.65
C TYR A 308 0.74 -16.36 8.98
N ARG A 309 1.14 -17.55 8.58
CA ARG A 309 2.51 -18.06 8.81
C ARG A 309 3.57 -17.32 7.99
N ASP A 310 3.17 -16.61 6.93
CA ASP A 310 4.06 -15.89 6.02
C ASP A 310 4.16 -14.40 6.42
N SER A 311 3.32 -13.96 7.37
CA SER A 311 3.21 -12.58 7.81
C SER A 311 4.13 -12.22 8.99
#